data_5282e9abf401e0c40d8489f17f205c41
#
_entry.id   5282e9abf401e0c40d8489f17f205c41
#
_cell.length_a   1.000
_cell.length_b   1.000
_cell.length_c   1.000
_cell.angle_alpha   90.00
_cell.angle_beta   90.00
_cell.angle_gamma   90.00
#
_symmetry.space_group_name_H-M   'P 1'
#
loop_
_entity.id
_entity.type
_entity.pdbx_description
1 polymer ?
#
loop_
_entity_poly.entity_id
_entity_poly.type
_entity_poly.pdbx_seq_one_letter_code
_entity_poly.pdbx_strand_id
1 'polypeptide(L)'
;MKTSIIRTASGVPVEVRPATAEDLTVVNALHERCSPRTLVSRYAAGRDALLDREWRRMVDPARGRTYVLAGPGASGEVIGFATLLRVTATGLAEVSLLLRDDWQSVGVGRAIVRYLVAAAAQLRFAGVVAWIAPDNFRARKLLSGLGARPEFEDGEVRWVVHV
;
A
#
# COMPACT_ATOMS: atom_id res chain seq x y z
N MET A 1 -9.75 -12.43 9.68
CA MET A 1 -8.41 -11.80 9.85
C MET A 1 -8.51 -10.71 10.90
N LYS A 2 -7.48 -10.54 11.72
CA LYS A 2 -7.51 -9.65 12.88
C LYS A 2 -6.98 -8.26 12.54
N THR A 3 -7.59 -7.21 13.10
CA THR A 3 -7.05 -5.85 13.15
C THR A 3 -5.72 -5.84 13.90
N SER A 4 -4.76 -5.08 13.39
CA SER A 4 -3.44 -4.89 13.99
C SER A 4 -3.17 -3.41 14.24
N ILE A 5 -2.41 -3.08 15.27
CA ILE A 5 -1.90 -1.73 15.48
C ILE A 5 -0.40 -1.75 15.15
N ILE A 6 -0.01 -0.99 14.14
CA ILE A 6 1.39 -0.70 13.84
C ILE A 6 1.77 0.65 14.45
N ARG A 7 3.07 0.86 14.68
CA ARG A 7 3.57 2.15 15.17
C ARG A 7 4.65 2.70 14.24
N THR A 8 4.59 3.99 14.00
CA THR A 8 5.71 4.70 13.36
C THR A 8 6.93 4.73 14.29
N ALA A 9 8.08 5.12 13.77
CA ALA A 9 9.29 5.30 14.60
C ALA A 9 9.11 6.38 15.69
N SER A 10 8.23 7.36 15.44
CA SER A 10 7.85 8.40 16.42
C SER A 10 6.75 7.95 17.38
N GLY A 11 6.32 6.67 17.33
CA GLY A 11 5.32 6.10 18.24
C GLY A 11 3.86 6.32 17.82
N VAL A 12 3.60 7.00 16.70
CA VAL A 12 2.21 7.23 16.23
C VAL A 12 1.55 5.90 15.89
N PRO A 13 0.43 5.54 16.55
CA PRO A 13 -0.28 4.31 16.24
C PRO A 13 -1.11 4.45 14.96
N VAL A 14 -1.14 3.41 14.15
CA VAL A 14 -1.99 3.29 12.97
C VAL A 14 -2.67 1.94 13.03
N GLU A 15 -3.98 1.94 12.93
CA GLU A 15 -4.77 0.73 12.82
C GLU A 15 -4.68 0.19 11.40
N VAL A 16 -4.40 -1.09 11.26
CA VAL A 16 -4.36 -1.83 9.99
C VAL A 16 -5.37 -2.96 10.08
N ARG A 17 -6.41 -2.90 9.29
CA ARG A 17 -7.40 -3.95 9.20
C ARG A 17 -7.58 -4.45 7.78
N PRO A 18 -7.98 -5.71 7.60
CA PRO A 18 -8.38 -6.20 6.29
C PRO A 18 -9.50 -5.34 5.71
N ALA A 19 -9.40 -5.05 4.43
CA ALA A 19 -10.46 -4.37 3.69
C ALA A 19 -11.54 -5.36 3.27
N THR A 20 -12.76 -4.87 3.16
CA THR A 20 -13.93 -5.58 2.67
C THR A 20 -14.55 -4.85 1.48
N ALA A 21 -15.53 -5.46 0.83
CA ALA A 21 -16.22 -4.82 -0.31
C ALA A 21 -16.94 -3.52 0.11
N GLU A 22 -17.41 -3.46 1.34
CA GLU A 22 -18.17 -2.33 1.91
C GLU A 22 -17.27 -1.10 2.13
N ASP A 23 -15.96 -1.26 2.15
CA ASP A 23 -15.02 -0.15 2.34
C ASP A 23 -14.88 0.77 1.12
N LEU A 24 -15.45 0.44 -0.03
CA LEU A 24 -15.34 1.25 -1.25
C LEU A 24 -15.72 2.71 -1.02
N THR A 25 -16.81 2.96 -0.29
CA THR A 25 -17.30 4.33 -0.01
C THR A 25 -16.26 5.14 0.75
N VAL A 26 -15.69 4.59 1.83
CA VAL A 26 -14.69 5.30 2.64
C VAL A 26 -13.34 5.43 1.93
N VAL A 27 -13.00 4.47 1.06
CA VAL A 27 -11.80 4.53 0.22
C VAL A 27 -11.96 5.58 -0.89
N ASN A 28 -13.13 5.74 -1.48
CA ASN A 28 -13.38 6.80 -2.45
C ASN A 28 -13.40 8.18 -1.78
N ALA A 29 -13.98 8.32 -0.59
CA ALA A 29 -13.85 9.55 0.20
C ALA A 29 -12.39 9.89 0.55
N LEU A 30 -11.52 8.89 0.72
CA LEU A 30 -10.08 9.11 0.86
C LEU A 30 -9.47 9.70 -0.41
N HIS A 31 -9.86 9.24 -1.61
CA HIS A 31 -9.36 9.80 -2.88
C HIS A 31 -9.65 11.30 -3.00
N GLU A 32 -10.85 11.73 -2.63
CA GLU A 32 -11.26 13.15 -2.63
C GLU A 32 -10.37 14.03 -1.72
N ARG A 33 -9.71 13.42 -0.75
CA ARG A 33 -8.83 14.07 0.23
C ARG A 33 -7.34 13.95 -0.08
N CYS A 34 -6.99 13.31 -1.20
CA CYS A 34 -5.63 13.21 -1.70
C CYS A 34 -5.37 14.26 -2.77
N SER A 35 -4.15 14.81 -2.82
CA SER A 35 -3.77 15.70 -3.91
C SER A 35 -3.69 14.96 -5.25
N PRO A 36 -3.87 15.66 -6.39
CA PRO A 36 -3.69 15.07 -7.71
C PRO A 36 -2.30 14.40 -7.87
N ARG A 37 -1.26 14.98 -7.28
CA ARG A 37 0.08 14.41 -7.29
C ARG A 37 0.14 13.04 -6.60
N THR A 38 -0.52 12.90 -5.46
CA THR A 38 -0.59 11.65 -4.72
C THR A 38 -1.34 10.58 -5.53
N LEU A 39 -2.44 10.95 -6.16
CA LEU A 39 -3.23 10.04 -7.00
C LEU A 39 -2.46 9.60 -8.25
N VAL A 40 -1.78 10.53 -8.94
CA VAL A 40 -0.92 10.20 -10.08
C VAL A 40 0.23 9.28 -9.66
N SER A 41 0.86 9.53 -8.52
CA SER A 41 1.92 8.66 -7.99
C SER A 41 1.43 7.25 -7.70
N ARG A 42 0.15 7.09 -7.37
CA ARG A 42 -0.45 5.77 -7.06
C ARG A 42 -0.92 5.02 -8.31
N TYR A 43 -1.46 5.72 -9.29
CA TYR A 43 -2.16 5.11 -10.43
C TYR A 43 -1.49 5.33 -11.78
N ALA A 44 -0.38 6.04 -11.83
CA ALA A 44 0.29 6.51 -13.06
C ALA A 44 -0.61 7.37 -13.98
N ALA A 45 -1.80 7.72 -13.54
CA ALA A 45 -2.77 8.56 -14.23
C ALA A 45 -3.64 9.28 -13.21
N GLY A 46 -4.30 10.37 -13.61
CA GLY A 46 -5.32 11.01 -12.78
C GLY A 46 -6.49 10.04 -12.55
N ARG A 47 -6.89 9.87 -11.29
CA ARG A 47 -8.01 8.99 -10.92
C ARG A 47 -8.68 9.53 -9.66
N ASP A 48 -9.96 9.81 -9.75
CA ASP A 48 -10.72 10.41 -8.65
C ASP A 48 -11.41 9.35 -7.77
N ALA A 49 -11.66 8.15 -8.30
CA ALA A 49 -12.34 7.09 -7.57
C ALA A 49 -12.03 5.69 -8.16
N LEU A 50 -12.26 4.67 -7.36
CA LEU A 50 -12.27 3.27 -7.77
C LEU A 50 -13.69 2.84 -8.15
N LEU A 51 -13.80 2.02 -9.17
CA LEU A 51 -15.05 1.36 -9.54
C LEU A 51 -15.29 0.13 -8.64
N ASP A 52 -16.56 -0.22 -8.39
CA ASP A 52 -16.93 -1.38 -7.58
C ASP A 52 -16.25 -2.68 -8.05
N ARG A 53 -16.24 -2.94 -9.35
CA ARG A 53 -15.57 -4.12 -9.92
C ARG A 53 -14.06 -4.17 -9.66
N GLU A 54 -13.40 -3.00 -9.63
CA GLU A 54 -11.95 -2.91 -9.36
C GLU A 54 -11.68 -3.17 -7.88
N TRP A 55 -12.46 -2.52 -7.02
CA TRP A 55 -12.34 -2.70 -5.58
C TRP A 55 -12.59 -4.14 -5.16
N ARG A 56 -13.66 -4.78 -5.65
CA ARG A 56 -13.93 -6.21 -5.40
C ARG A 56 -12.78 -7.11 -5.80
N ARG A 57 -12.09 -6.82 -6.91
CA ARG A 57 -10.88 -7.56 -7.31
C ARG A 57 -9.70 -7.33 -6.38
N MET A 58 -9.56 -6.13 -5.82
CA MET A 58 -8.47 -5.79 -4.88
C MET A 58 -8.68 -6.44 -3.52
N VAL A 59 -9.93 -6.60 -3.06
CA VAL A 59 -10.24 -7.23 -1.76
C VAL A 59 -10.47 -8.74 -1.86
N ASP A 60 -10.43 -9.33 -3.05
CA ASP A 60 -10.56 -10.78 -3.24
C ASP A 60 -9.41 -11.52 -2.56
N PRO A 61 -9.68 -12.37 -1.54
CA PRO A 61 -8.66 -13.08 -0.80
C PRO A 61 -7.88 -14.11 -1.63
N ALA A 62 -8.43 -14.55 -2.77
CA ALA A 62 -7.72 -15.43 -3.70
C ALA A 62 -6.57 -14.70 -4.42
N ARG A 63 -6.66 -13.38 -4.54
CA ARG A 63 -5.66 -12.55 -5.20
C ARG A 63 -4.59 -12.02 -4.24
N GLY A 64 -4.84 -12.01 -2.94
CA GLY A 64 -3.91 -11.49 -1.95
C GLY A 64 -4.61 -10.86 -0.75
N ARG A 65 -4.12 -9.70 -0.34
CA ARG A 65 -4.68 -8.96 0.80
C ARG A 65 -4.71 -7.47 0.51
N THR A 66 -5.81 -6.85 0.88
CA THR A 66 -5.96 -5.39 0.92
C THR A 66 -6.26 -4.97 2.34
N TYR A 67 -5.69 -3.86 2.76
CA TYR A 67 -5.81 -3.32 4.11
C TYR A 67 -6.28 -1.87 4.05
N VAL A 68 -7.19 -1.51 4.95
CA VAL A 68 -7.54 -0.13 5.26
C VAL A 68 -6.72 0.32 6.45
N LEU A 69 -6.22 1.55 6.37
CA LEU A 69 -5.40 2.19 7.41
C LEU A 69 -6.23 3.28 8.07
N ALA A 70 -6.34 3.22 9.39
CA ALA A 70 -7.01 4.27 10.16
C ALA A 70 -6.03 4.98 11.09
N GLY A 71 -6.19 6.30 11.22
CA GLY A 71 -5.42 7.13 12.14
C GLY A 71 -5.84 6.91 13.59
N PRO A 72 -5.07 7.45 14.55
CA PRO A 72 -5.42 7.40 15.96
C PRO A 72 -6.68 8.20 16.25
N GLY A 73 -7.45 7.76 17.23
CA GLY A 73 -8.63 8.44 17.74
C GLY A 73 -9.91 7.62 17.61
N ALA A 74 -10.94 8.03 18.34
CA ALA A 74 -12.22 7.32 18.41
C ALA A 74 -13.00 7.28 17.09
N SER A 75 -12.69 8.19 16.15
CA SER A 75 -13.33 8.25 14.84
C SER A 75 -12.82 7.21 13.84
N GLY A 76 -11.63 6.61 14.10
CA GLY A 76 -11.05 5.63 13.17
C GLY A 76 -10.94 6.14 11.72
N GLU A 77 -10.61 7.44 11.55
CA GLU A 77 -10.59 8.07 10.23
C GLU A 77 -9.66 7.33 9.27
N VAL A 78 -10.16 6.98 8.08
CA VAL A 78 -9.35 6.32 7.06
C VAL A 78 -8.32 7.31 6.51
N ILE A 79 -7.05 6.95 6.66
CA ILE A 79 -5.89 7.76 6.24
C ILE A 79 -5.17 7.17 5.04
N GLY A 80 -5.49 5.93 4.67
CA GLY A 80 -4.88 5.25 3.55
C GLY A 80 -5.44 3.85 3.33
N PHE A 81 -5.00 3.23 2.26
CA PHE A 81 -5.14 1.79 2.05
C PHE A 81 -3.91 1.23 1.35
N ALA A 82 -3.67 -0.06 1.55
CA ALA A 82 -2.52 -0.75 1.01
C ALA A 82 -2.92 -2.11 0.45
N THR A 83 -2.25 -2.54 -0.62
CA THR A 83 -2.47 -3.85 -1.23
C THR A 83 -1.22 -4.70 -1.22
N LEU A 84 -1.41 -6.00 -1.12
CA LEU A 84 -0.41 -7.05 -1.26
C LEU A 84 -1.03 -8.11 -2.18
N LEU A 85 -0.86 -7.97 -3.49
CA LEU A 85 -1.54 -8.77 -4.50
C LEU A 85 -0.56 -9.68 -5.23
N ARG A 86 -0.95 -10.92 -5.48
CA ARG A 86 -0.14 -11.94 -6.15
C ARG A 86 0.22 -11.54 -7.58
N VAL A 87 1.51 -11.62 -7.90
CA VAL A 87 2.01 -11.58 -9.28
C VAL A 87 2.15 -13.03 -9.77
N THR A 88 1.33 -13.40 -10.75
CA THR A 88 1.09 -14.80 -11.12
C THR A 88 2.32 -15.56 -11.63
N ALA A 89 3.32 -14.88 -12.18
CA ALA A 89 4.46 -15.55 -12.83
C ALA A 89 5.71 -15.71 -11.93
N THR A 90 5.80 -14.99 -10.80
CA THR A 90 7.10 -14.81 -10.10
C THR A 90 7.12 -15.32 -8.66
N GLY A 91 5.99 -15.73 -8.10
CA GLY A 91 5.87 -16.02 -6.66
C GLY A 91 5.97 -14.78 -5.77
N LEU A 92 6.11 -13.59 -6.35
CA LEU A 92 6.14 -12.31 -5.65
C LEU A 92 4.72 -11.78 -5.40
N ALA A 93 4.60 -10.84 -4.47
CA ALA A 93 3.40 -10.04 -4.31
C ALA A 93 3.69 -8.57 -4.63
N GLU A 94 2.83 -7.96 -5.45
CA GLU A 94 2.88 -6.53 -5.70
C GLU A 94 2.33 -5.77 -4.50
N VAL A 95 3.10 -4.81 -4.02
CA VAL A 95 2.67 -3.88 -2.97
C VAL A 95 2.35 -2.53 -3.56
N SER A 96 1.25 -1.95 -3.10
CA SER A 96 0.92 -0.56 -3.39
C SER A 96 0.32 0.12 -2.18
N LEU A 97 0.43 1.43 -2.12
CA LEU A 97 -0.02 2.24 -1.00
C LEU A 97 -0.59 3.56 -1.51
N LEU A 98 -1.80 3.89 -1.08
CA LEU A 98 -2.34 5.25 -1.11
C LEU A 98 -2.39 5.76 0.33
N LEU A 99 -1.78 6.90 0.56
CA LEU A 99 -1.75 7.54 1.87
C LEU A 99 -2.08 9.03 1.70
N ARG A 100 -3.02 9.53 2.49
CA ARG A 100 -3.39 10.94 2.50
C ARG A 100 -2.17 11.83 2.75
N ASP A 101 -2.14 13.01 2.13
CA ASP A 101 -0.95 13.85 2.07
C ASP A 101 -0.40 14.25 3.44
N ASP A 102 -1.27 14.58 4.38
CA ASP A 102 -0.90 14.97 5.76
C ASP A 102 -0.34 13.80 6.61
N TRP A 103 -0.51 12.56 6.14
CA TRP A 103 0.05 11.35 6.75
C TRP A 103 1.32 10.84 6.06
N GLN A 104 1.76 11.55 5.02
CA GLN A 104 3.02 11.24 4.35
C GLN A 104 4.20 11.88 5.11
N SER A 105 5.39 11.29 4.98
CA SER A 105 6.64 11.76 5.60
C SER A 105 6.67 11.74 7.14
N VAL A 106 5.63 11.22 7.79
CA VAL A 106 5.56 11.05 9.27
C VAL A 106 5.83 9.60 9.70
N GLY A 107 6.38 8.78 8.80
CA GLY A 107 6.81 7.41 9.10
C GLY A 107 5.76 6.32 8.85
N VAL A 108 4.50 6.67 8.55
CA VAL A 108 3.41 5.70 8.31
C VAL A 108 3.73 4.81 7.10
N GLY A 109 4.17 5.39 5.98
CA GLY A 109 4.53 4.61 4.79
C GLY A 109 5.58 3.54 5.08
N ARG A 110 6.61 3.86 5.88
CA ARG A 110 7.64 2.89 6.28
C ARG A 110 7.07 1.79 7.18
N ALA A 111 6.23 2.14 8.14
CA ALA A 111 5.64 1.19 9.05
C ALA A 111 4.72 0.19 8.31
N ILE A 112 3.88 0.68 7.39
CA ILE A 112 2.98 -0.18 6.62
C ILE A 112 3.73 -1.07 5.63
N VAL A 113 4.75 -0.59 4.92
CA VAL A 113 5.51 -1.44 3.99
C VAL A 113 6.24 -2.55 4.76
N ARG A 114 6.80 -2.27 5.95
CA ARG A 114 7.35 -3.33 6.83
C ARG A 114 6.29 -4.36 7.22
N TYR A 115 5.10 -3.91 7.56
CA TYR A 115 3.98 -4.80 7.87
C TYR A 115 3.62 -5.68 6.66
N LEU A 116 3.57 -5.11 5.44
CA LEU A 116 3.27 -5.86 4.22
C LEU A 116 4.35 -6.88 3.87
N VAL A 117 5.64 -6.54 4.06
CA VAL A 117 6.75 -7.48 3.88
C VAL A 117 6.63 -8.67 4.85
N ALA A 118 6.33 -8.41 6.13
CA ALA A 118 6.08 -9.48 7.10
C ALA A 118 4.84 -10.32 6.75
N ALA A 119 3.77 -9.69 6.28
CA ALA A 119 2.57 -10.38 5.81
C ALA A 119 2.85 -11.24 4.57
N ALA A 120 3.70 -10.77 3.65
CA ALA A 120 4.14 -11.54 2.48
C ALA A 120 4.84 -12.84 2.89
N ALA A 121 5.78 -12.76 3.85
CA ALA A 121 6.45 -13.94 4.41
C ALA A 121 5.44 -14.94 5.02
N GLN A 122 4.48 -14.47 5.81
CA GLN A 122 3.44 -15.31 6.41
C GLN A 122 2.54 -15.98 5.35
N LEU A 123 2.30 -15.31 4.23
CA LEU A 123 1.53 -15.82 3.08
C LEU A 123 2.37 -16.65 2.11
N ARG A 124 3.65 -16.89 2.44
CA ARG A 124 4.62 -17.69 1.65
C ARG A 124 4.88 -17.13 0.25
N PHE A 125 4.89 -15.80 0.11
CA PHE A 125 5.45 -15.17 -1.08
C PHE A 125 6.98 -15.19 -1.00
N ALA A 126 7.64 -15.25 -2.15
CA ALA A 126 9.11 -15.18 -2.24
C ALA A 126 9.65 -13.77 -1.97
N GLY A 127 8.79 -12.77 -2.01
CA GLY A 127 9.12 -11.37 -1.77
C GLY A 127 7.99 -10.44 -2.16
N VAL A 128 8.28 -9.15 -2.09
CA VAL A 128 7.37 -8.09 -2.55
C VAL A 128 8.02 -7.27 -3.65
N VAL A 129 7.21 -6.82 -4.58
CA VAL A 129 7.61 -5.94 -5.68
C VAL A 129 6.75 -4.69 -5.70
N ALA A 130 7.34 -3.56 -6.04
CA ALA A 130 6.64 -2.30 -6.24
C ALA A 130 7.12 -1.61 -7.52
N TRP A 131 6.20 -1.09 -8.30
CA TRP A 131 6.45 -0.26 -9.48
C TRP A 131 6.43 1.19 -9.05
N ILE A 132 7.56 1.88 -9.18
CA ILE A 132 7.73 3.25 -8.67
C ILE A 132 8.18 4.15 -9.80
N ALA A 133 7.40 5.18 -10.08
CA ALA A 133 7.76 6.19 -11.07
C ALA A 133 9.14 6.81 -10.76
N PRO A 134 9.95 7.10 -11.79
CA PRO A 134 11.33 7.61 -11.60
C PRO A 134 11.42 8.89 -10.76
N ASP A 135 10.41 9.73 -10.83
CA ASP A 135 10.31 11.01 -10.10
C ASP A 135 9.74 10.85 -8.68
N ASN A 136 9.25 9.67 -8.31
CA ASN A 136 8.78 9.41 -6.95
C ASN A 136 9.93 9.08 -6.00
N PHE A 137 10.80 10.08 -5.76
CA PHE A 137 11.98 9.94 -4.90
C PHE A 137 11.64 9.50 -3.47
N ARG A 138 10.47 9.88 -2.98
CA ARG A 138 10.02 9.51 -1.63
C ARG A 138 9.81 8.00 -1.49
N ALA A 139 9.07 7.39 -2.41
CA ALA A 139 8.84 5.95 -2.40
C ALA A 139 10.15 5.18 -2.65
N ARG A 140 10.98 5.64 -3.58
CA ARG A 140 12.30 5.04 -3.84
C ARG A 140 13.19 5.05 -2.60
N LYS A 141 13.31 6.19 -1.91
CA LYS A 141 14.07 6.31 -0.66
C LYS A 141 13.50 5.40 0.45
N LEU A 142 12.18 5.30 0.54
CA LEU A 142 11.52 4.41 1.50
C LEU A 142 11.90 2.96 1.25
N LEU A 143 11.72 2.48 0.02
CA LEU A 143 12.00 1.09 -0.36
C LEU A 143 13.48 0.74 -0.25
N SER A 144 14.37 1.61 -0.74
CA SER A 144 15.83 1.44 -0.57
C SER A 144 16.22 1.32 0.91
N GLY A 145 15.62 2.15 1.79
CA GLY A 145 15.82 2.07 3.24
C GLY A 145 15.23 0.82 3.92
N LEU A 146 14.51 -0.02 3.17
CA LEU A 146 14.01 -1.34 3.59
C LEU A 146 14.78 -2.49 2.92
N GLY A 147 15.88 -2.19 2.21
CA GLY A 147 16.70 -3.18 1.53
C GLY A 147 16.20 -3.58 0.14
N ALA A 148 15.18 -2.89 -0.39
CA ALA A 148 14.72 -3.13 -1.76
C ALA A 148 15.83 -2.76 -2.76
N ARG A 149 15.93 -3.57 -3.81
CA ARG A 149 16.84 -3.35 -4.93
C ARG A 149 16.05 -3.05 -6.20
N PRO A 150 16.51 -2.09 -7.02
CA PRO A 150 15.93 -1.86 -8.33
C PRO A 150 16.32 -3.00 -9.27
N GLU A 151 15.34 -3.50 -10.00
CA GLU A 151 15.52 -4.47 -11.09
C GLU A 151 14.90 -3.90 -12.35
N PHE A 152 15.50 -4.20 -13.51
CA PHE A 152 14.98 -3.80 -14.81
C PHE A 152 14.26 -4.99 -15.44
N GLU A 153 13.01 -4.79 -15.82
CA GLU A 153 12.19 -5.77 -16.52
C GLU A 153 11.32 -5.07 -17.56
N ASP A 154 11.37 -5.53 -18.78
CA ASP A 154 10.58 -5.02 -19.93
C ASP A 154 10.62 -3.49 -20.13
N GLY A 155 11.76 -2.86 -19.82
CA GLY A 155 11.96 -1.41 -19.94
C GLY A 155 11.45 -0.58 -18.75
N GLU A 156 10.94 -1.22 -17.72
CA GLU A 156 10.48 -0.60 -16.49
C GLU A 156 11.40 -0.93 -15.30
N VAL A 157 11.38 -0.07 -14.29
CA VAL A 157 12.10 -0.29 -13.03
C VAL A 157 11.13 -0.72 -11.95
N ARG A 158 11.33 -1.93 -11.44
CA ARG A 158 10.65 -2.43 -10.26
C ARG A 158 11.58 -2.48 -9.05
N TRP A 159 11.05 -2.33 -7.87
CA TRP A 159 11.78 -2.43 -6.61
C TRP A 159 11.38 -3.72 -5.90
N VAL A 160 12.37 -4.58 -5.62
CA VAL A 160 12.12 -5.91 -5.05
C VAL A 160 12.74 -6.03 -3.66
N VAL A 161 11.97 -6.58 -2.71
CA VAL A 161 12.43 -7.05 -1.39
C VAL A 161 12.14 -8.54 -1.30
N HIS A 162 13.17 -9.36 -1.19
CA HIS A 162 13.02 -10.79 -0.91
C HIS A 162 12.74 -11.03 0.58
N VAL A 163 11.91 -12.03 0.90
CA VAL A 163 11.51 -12.40 2.27
C VAL A 163 11.90 -13.83 2.59
#